data_c2acf17f5626eb2345f81f868caa628f
#
_entry.id   c2acf17f5626eb2345f81f868caa628f
#
_cell.length_a   1.000
_cell.length_b   1.000
_cell.length_c   1.000
_cell.angle_alpha   90.00
_cell.angle_beta   90.00
_cell.angle_gamma   90.00
#
_symmetry.space_group_name_H-M   'P 1'
#
loop_
_entity.id
_entity.type
_entity.pdbx_description
1 polymer ?
#
loop_
_entity_poly.entity_id
_entity_poly.type
_entity_poly.pdbx_seq_one_letter_code
_entity_poly.pdbx_strand_id
1 'polypeptide(L)'
;FEETWRADNPVIQIKGPGRAKRLPKTLDIVEVDRLLDAARQSKRDRLRNTCLMELLYATGMRVTELVSLPVSAARGDPRMLLVRGKGGKERLVPLSPPARAALAAYLVGRDAAEDAARKNGNAASPFLFPSRGKLGYLTRHRFFGLIKEFAVAGGVSPAKVTPHTLRHAFATHLLAGGADLMSIQTMLGHADVATTEIYTHVLDDRLKELVLEHHPLAKPSKTERQ
;
A
#
# COMPACT_ATOMS: atom_id res chain seq x y z
N PHE A 1 -18.17 -60.07 -8.51
CA PHE A 1 -18.36 -59.14 -7.38
C PHE A 1 -19.11 -57.93 -7.94
N GLU A 2 -20.45 -57.88 -7.75
CA GLU A 2 -21.27 -56.72 -8.10
C GLU A 2 -21.12 -55.67 -7.01
N GLU A 3 -20.47 -54.54 -7.33
CA GLU A 3 -20.46 -53.35 -6.47
C GLU A 3 -21.84 -52.71 -6.52
N THR A 4 -22.61 -52.88 -5.47
CA THR A 4 -23.88 -52.16 -5.24
C THR A 4 -23.59 -50.71 -4.94
N TRP A 5 -23.73 -49.86 -5.94
CA TRP A 5 -23.66 -48.39 -5.75
C TRP A 5 -24.82 -47.94 -4.89
N ARG A 6 -24.53 -47.23 -3.82
CA ARG A 6 -25.53 -46.64 -2.94
C ARG A 6 -26.36 -45.60 -3.70
N ALA A 7 -27.68 -45.74 -3.68
CA ALA A 7 -28.61 -44.82 -4.35
C ALA A 7 -28.79 -43.49 -3.62
N ASP A 8 -28.26 -43.35 -2.39
CA ASP A 8 -28.32 -42.16 -1.57
C ASP A 8 -26.93 -41.48 -1.50
N ASN A 9 -26.88 -40.17 -1.74
CA ASN A 9 -25.67 -39.39 -1.58
C ASN A 9 -25.62 -38.88 -0.13
N PRO A 10 -24.80 -39.49 0.77
CA PRO A 10 -24.76 -39.08 2.20
C PRO A 10 -24.21 -37.67 2.42
N VAL A 11 -23.60 -37.05 1.38
CA VAL A 11 -23.02 -35.71 1.46
C VAL A 11 -24.09 -34.61 1.34
N ILE A 12 -25.29 -34.91 0.85
CA ILE A 12 -26.39 -33.93 0.69
C ILE A 12 -26.87 -33.40 2.06
N GLN A 13 -26.73 -34.18 3.14
CA GLN A 13 -27.14 -33.78 4.48
C GLN A 13 -26.08 -33.05 5.30
N ILE A 14 -24.85 -32.97 4.81
CA ILE A 14 -23.80 -32.23 5.47
C ILE A 14 -24.00 -30.73 5.17
N LYS A 15 -24.76 -30.05 6.01
CA LYS A 15 -24.74 -28.58 6.05
C LYS A 15 -23.33 -28.17 6.45
N GLY A 16 -22.55 -27.69 5.46
CA GLY A 16 -21.27 -27.06 5.75
C GLY A 16 -21.45 -25.99 6.82
N PRO A 17 -20.46 -25.77 7.70
CA PRO A 17 -20.55 -24.74 8.71
C PRO A 17 -20.95 -23.43 8.05
N GLY A 18 -22.08 -22.87 8.44
CA GLY A 18 -22.56 -21.59 7.94
C GLY A 18 -21.46 -20.55 8.16
N ARG A 19 -20.75 -20.18 7.10
CA ARG A 19 -19.86 -19.02 7.15
C ARG A 19 -20.75 -17.83 7.43
N ALA A 20 -20.82 -17.42 8.70
CA ALA A 20 -21.28 -16.08 9.01
C ALA A 20 -20.49 -15.15 8.10
N LYS A 21 -21.14 -14.45 7.17
CA LYS A 21 -20.57 -13.36 6.39
C LYS A 21 -20.16 -12.27 7.40
N ARG A 22 -19.01 -12.47 8.06
CA ARG A 22 -18.35 -11.34 8.74
C ARG A 22 -17.99 -10.39 7.62
N LEU A 23 -18.68 -9.26 7.57
CA LEU A 23 -18.26 -8.11 6.78
C LEU A 23 -16.74 -7.93 7.04
N PRO A 24 -15.91 -7.86 6.01
CA PRO A 24 -14.48 -7.66 6.21
C PRO A 24 -14.32 -6.45 7.12
N LYS A 25 -13.61 -6.59 8.24
CA LYS A 25 -13.32 -5.49 9.15
C LYS A 25 -12.35 -4.55 8.44
N THR A 26 -12.90 -3.63 7.67
CA THR A 26 -12.16 -2.57 6.99
C THR A 26 -11.80 -1.52 8.02
N LEU A 27 -10.60 -0.95 7.94
CA LEU A 27 -10.26 0.25 8.69
C LEU A 27 -11.06 1.41 8.11
N ASP A 28 -11.67 2.23 8.96
CA ASP A 28 -12.30 3.46 8.52
C ASP A 28 -11.25 4.57 8.29
N ILE A 29 -11.69 5.70 7.71
CA ILE A 29 -10.78 6.82 7.38
C ILE A 29 -10.13 7.38 8.65
N VAL A 30 -10.89 7.50 9.74
CA VAL A 30 -10.39 8.03 11.01
C VAL A 30 -9.34 7.09 11.63
N GLU A 31 -9.56 5.77 11.55
CA GLU A 31 -8.57 4.78 12.00
C GLU A 31 -7.28 4.88 11.17
N VAL A 32 -7.40 5.06 9.85
CA VAL A 32 -6.22 5.24 8.97
C VAL A 32 -5.50 6.55 9.29
N ASP A 33 -6.20 7.66 9.46
CA ASP A 33 -5.58 8.95 9.82
C ASP A 33 -4.80 8.86 11.13
N ARG A 34 -5.34 8.19 12.15
CA ARG A 34 -4.63 7.93 13.42
C ARG A 34 -3.35 7.12 13.22
N LEU A 35 -3.36 6.14 12.30
CA LEU A 35 -2.16 5.37 11.98
C LEU A 35 -1.10 6.22 11.28
N LEU A 36 -1.51 7.08 10.34
CA LEU A 36 -0.63 8.01 9.64
C LEU A 36 -0.03 9.03 10.62
N ASP A 37 -0.84 9.58 11.53
CA ASP A 37 -0.38 10.51 12.55
C ASP A 37 0.60 9.85 13.53
N ALA A 38 0.35 8.61 13.94
CA ALA A 38 1.29 7.85 14.76
C ALA A 38 2.64 7.65 14.05
N ALA A 39 2.62 7.40 12.74
CA ALA A 39 3.84 7.31 11.95
C ALA A 39 4.57 8.65 11.85
N ARG A 40 3.84 9.77 11.64
CA ARG A 40 4.38 11.15 11.61
C ARG A 40 4.99 11.58 12.96
N GLN A 41 4.51 11.02 14.06
CA GLN A 41 4.98 11.31 15.43
C GLN A 41 6.03 10.30 15.92
N SER A 42 6.50 9.38 15.07
CA SER A 42 7.49 8.38 15.44
C SER A 42 8.76 9.02 15.99
N LYS A 43 9.23 8.56 17.16
CA LYS A 43 10.49 9.05 17.78
C LYS A 43 11.73 8.65 16.99
N ARG A 44 11.69 7.52 16.28
CA ARG A 44 12.80 7.00 15.47
C ARG A 44 12.37 6.87 14.02
N ASP A 45 13.28 7.18 13.10
CA ASP A 45 13.06 7.02 11.65
C ASP A 45 11.77 7.68 11.13
N ARG A 46 11.38 8.80 11.71
CA ARG A 46 10.11 9.49 11.44
C ARG A 46 9.84 9.66 9.95
N LEU A 47 10.78 10.23 9.21
CA LEU A 47 10.61 10.49 7.77
C LEU A 47 10.38 9.19 6.98
N ARG A 48 11.15 8.12 7.30
CA ARG A 48 10.98 6.81 6.70
C ARG A 48 9.61 6.22 7.02
N ASN A 49 9.22 6.25 8.29
CA ASN A 49 7.96 5.66 8.75
C ASN A 49 6.76 6.38 8.17
N THR A 50 6.78 7.71 8.11
CA THR A 50 5.77 8.54 7.44
C THR A 50 5.68 8.18 5.96
N CYS A 51 6.82 8.13 5.26
CA CYS A 51 6.86 7.80 3.84
C CYS A 51 6.31 6.39 3.55
N LEU A 52 6.68 5.40 4.35
CA LEU A 52 6.17 4.02 4.22
C LEU A 52 4.64 3.96 4.35
N MET A 53 4.08 4.61 5.35
CA MET A 53 2.64 4.59 5.61
C MET A 53 1.85 5.39 4.58
N GLU A 54 2.35 6.57 4.21
CA GLU A 54 1.73 7.39 3.16
C GLU A 54 1.73 6.68 1.80
N LEU A 55 2.86 6.09 1.39
CA LEU A 55 2.93 5.34 0.14
C LEU A 55 2.02 4.11 0.16
N LEU A 56 1.99 3.35 1.26
CA LEU A 56 1.13 2.17 1.34
C LEU A 56 -0.34 2.53 1.16
N TYR A 57 -0.80 3.57 1.86
CA TYR A 57 -2.20 3.99 1.82
C TYR A 57 -2.56 4.75 0.54
N ALA A 58 -1.67 5.57 -0.01
CA ALA A 58 -1.93 6.31 -1.24
C ALA A 58 -1.98 5.43 -2.50
N THR A 59 -1.31 4.27 -2.47
CA THR A 59 -1.14 3.44 -3.67
C THR A 59 -1.78 2.06 -3.57
N GLY A 60 -2.11 1.62 -2.37
CA GLY A 60 -2.60 0.28 -2.12
C GLY A 60 -1.66 -0.83 -2.56
N MET A 61 -0.37 -0.57 -2.76
CA MET A 61 0.60 -1.58 -3.21
C MET A 61 0.77 -2.72 -2.21
N ARG A 62 1.28 -3.86 -2.68
CA ARG A 62 1.60 -4.98 -1.79
C ARG A 62 2.80 -4.63 -0.91
N VAL A 63 2.83 -5.15 0.32
CA VAL A 63 3.95 -4.89 1.25
C VAL A 63 5.31 -5.25 0.65
N THR A 64 5.38 -6.34 -0.10
CA THR A 64 6.63 -6.75 -0.76
C THR A 64 7.07 -5.76 -1.83
N GLU A 65 6.15 -5.21 -2.59
CA GLU A 65 6.40 -4.16 -3.60
C GLU A 65 6.92 -2.89 -2.92
N LEU A 66 6.28 -2.46 -1.82
CA LEU A 66 6.66 -1.27 -1.07
C LEU A 66 8.08 -1.38 -0.50
N VAL A 67 8.36 -2.44 0.25
CA VAL A 67 9.64 -2.54 0.98
C VAL A 67 10.84 -2.79 0.07
N SER A 68 10.63 -3.42 -1.10
CA SER A 68 11.68 -3.66 -2.11
C SER A 68 11.71 -2.62 -3.23
N LEU A 69 11.00 -1.51 -3.07
CA LEU A 69 10.93 -0.46 -4.09
C LEU A 69 12.33 0.08 -4.38
N PRO A 70 12.77 0.12 -5.66
CA PRO A 70 14.05 0.72 -5.99
C PRO A 70 13.98 2.24 -5.85
N VAL A 71 15.08 2.86 -5.45
CA VAL A 71 15.15 4.33 -5.31
C VAL A 71 14.93 5.04 -6.65
N SER A 72 15.31 4.42 -7.75
CA SER A 72 15.10 4.94 -9.11
C SER A 72 13.62 5.15 -9.44
N ALA A 73 12.73 4.29 -8.95
CA ALA A 73 11.30 4.43 -9.14
C ALA A 73 10.71 5.70 -8.48
N ALA A 74 11.38 6.20 -7.43
CA ALA A 74 10.98 7.38 -6.68
C ALA A 74 11.61 8.69 -7.19
N ARG A 75 12.53 8.61 -8.18
CA ARG A 75 13.27 9.78 -8.72
C ARG A 75 12.72 10.27 -10.05
N GLY A 76 11.69 9.63 -10.59
CA GLY A 76 11.01 10.04 -11.83
C GLY A 76 10.01 11.17 -11.62
N ASP A 77 8.87 11.10 -12.28
CA ASP A 77 7.77 12.05 -12.05
C ASP A 77 7.28 11.95 -10.59
N PRO A 78 7.36 13.04 -9.80
CA PRO A 78 6.94 13.01 -8.41
C PRO A 78 5.44 12.74 -8.23
N ARG A 79 4.64 12.79 -9.31
CA ARG A 79 3.20 12.49 -9.29
C ARG A 79 2.89 11.01 -9.47
N MET A 80 3.82 10.23 -9.99
CA MET A 80 3.65 8.83 -10.35
C MET A 80 4.77 7.98 -9.76
N LEU A 81 4.44 6.75 -9.41
CA LEU A 81 5.40 5.77 -8.91
C LEU A 81 5.36 4.52 -9.77
N LEU A 82 6.50 4.12 -10.32
CA LEU A 82 6.62 2.88 -11.07
C LEU A 82 6.74 1.70 -10.11
N VAL A 83 5.75 0.83 -10.10
CA VAL A 83 5.69 -0.35 -9.22
C VAL A 83 5.83 -1.61 -10.07
N ARG A 84 6.80 -2.46 -9.72
CA ARG A 84 7.00 -3.77 -10.35
C ARG A 84 6.29 -4.85 -9.51
N GLY A 85 5.30 -5.50 -10.11
CA GLY A 85 4.49 -6.54 -9.50
C GLY A 85 4.99 -7.96 -9.75
N LYS A 86 4.12 -8.94 -9.44
CA LYS A 86 4.40 -10.37 -9.70
C LYS A 86 4.63 -10.62 -11.20
N GLY A 87 5.66 -11.41 -11.51
CA GLY A 87 6.00 -11.74 -12.91
C GLY A 87 6.70 -10.62 -13.66
N GLY A 88 7.24 -9.58 -12.96
CA GLY A 88 7.93 -8.47 -13.60
C GLY A 88 7.03 -7.43 -14.26
N LYS A 89 5.70 -7.59 -14.19
CA LYS A 89 4.74 -6.61 -14.74
C LYS A 89 4.87 -5.28 -14.01
N GLU A 90 5.03 -4.21 -14.76
CA GLU A 90 5.15 -2.84 -14.24
C GLU A 90 3.81 -2.12 -14.35
N ARG A 91 3.55 -1.23 -13.40
CA ARG A 91 2.40 -0.31 -13.43
C ARG A 91 2.79 1.03 -12.84
N LEU A 92 2.22 2.10 -13.38
CA LEU A 92 2.30 3.42 -12.79
C LEU A 92 1.16 3.60 -11.79
N VAL A 93 1.48 4.14 -10.62
CA VAL A 93 0.50 4.42 -9.56
C VAL A 93 0.61 5.89 -9.17
N PRO A 94 -0.48 6.66 -9.23
CA PRO A 94 -0.46 8.06 -8.87
C PRO A 94 -0.27 8.24 -7.36
N LEU A 95 0.45 9.31 -6.99
CA LEU A 95 0.70 9.68 -5.61
C LEU A 95 -0.18 10.86 -5.19
N SER A 96 -0.86 10.72 -4.06
CA SER A 96 -1.57 11.82 -3.40
C SER A 96 -0.59 12.92 -2.95
N PRO A 97 -1.04 14.18 -2.78
CA PRO A 97 -0.15 15.26 -2.31
C PRO A 97 0.60 14.94 -1.01
N PRO A 98 -0.02 14.36 0.05
CA PRO A 98 0.70 13.96 1.26
C PRO A 98 1.77 12.89 1.01
N ALA A 99 1.49 11.89 0.16
CA ALA A 99 2.46 10.85 -0.18
C ALA A 99 3.67 11.43 -0.93
N ARG A 100 3.46 12.39 -1.84
CA ARG A 100 4.54 13.11 -2.53
C ARG A 100 5.40 13.91 -1.57
N ALA A 101 4.77 14.66 -0.66
CA ALA A 101 5.47 15.45 0.35
C ALA A 101 6.31 14.55 1.28
N ALA A 102 5.74 13.44 1.74
CA ALA A 102 6.42 12.47 2.59
C ALA A 102 7.60 11.80 1.85
N LEU A 103 7.43 11.45 0.58
CA LEU A 103 8.47 10.87 -0.25
C LEU A 103 9.62 11.86 -0.47
N ALA A 104 9.33 13.10 -0.83
CA ALA A 104 10.32 14.15 -1.02
C ALA A 104 11.13 14.42 0.26
N ALA A 105 10.45 14.57 1.40
CA ALA A 105 11.10 14.77 2.68
C ALA A 105 12.00 13.59 3.09
N TYR A 106 11.54 12.36 2.82
CA TYR A 106 12.35 11.17 3.10
C TYR A 106 13.57 11.06 2.19
N LEU A 107 13.45 11.35 0.89
CA LEU A 107 14.56 11.30 -0.06
C LEU A 107 15.70 12.24 0.33
N VAL A 108 15.41 13.45 0.79
CA VAL A 108 16.44 14.39 1.27
C VAL A 108 17.26 13.77 2.39
N GLY A 109 16.62 13.24 3.42
CA GLY A 109 17.32 12.62 4.55
C GLY A 109 18.05 11.32 4.15
N ARG A 110 17.46 10.53 3.27
CA ARG A 110 18.06 9.31 2.75
C ARG A 110 19.33 9.60 1.96
N ASP A 111 19.29 10.59 1.06
CA ASP A 111 20.42 10.93 0.21
C ASP A 111 21.58 11.50 1.03
N ALA A 112 21.30 12.35 2.03
CA ALA A 112 22.32 12.80 2.96
C ALA A 112 22.99 11.66 3.74
N ALA A 113 22.20 10.67 4.21
CA ALA A 113 22.73 9.49 4.88
C ALA A 113 23.57 8.62 3.93
N GLU A 114 23.17 8.50 2.66
CA GLU A 114 23.89 7.74 1.63
C GLU A 114 25.22 8.39 1.27
N ASP A 115 25.25 9.72 1.12
CA ASP A 115 26.49 10.47 0.86
C ASP A 115 27.48 10.36 2.04
N ALA A 116 26.98 10.37 3.27
CA ALA A 116 27.81 10.10 4.43
C ALA A 116 28.38 8.66 4.44
N ALA A 117 27.54 7.68 4.06
CA ALA A 117 27.97 6.27 3.95
C ALA A 117 29.03 6.07 2.85
N ARG A 118 28.89 6.73 1.70
CA ARG A 118 29.88 6.69 0.61
C ARG A 118 31.23 7.28 1.02
N LYS A 119 31.25 8.37 1.77
CA LYS A 119 32.49 8.94 2.32
C LYS A 119 33.24 7.93 3.23
N ASN A 120 32.50 7.01 3.83
CA ASN A 120 33.05 5.92 4.65
C ASN A 120 33.30 4.61 3.85
N GLY A 121 33.32 4.68 2.52
CA GLY A 121 33.63 3.53 1.64
C GLY A 121 32.47 2.54 1.44
N ASN A 122 31.26 2.86 1.87
CA ASN A 122 30.10 1.98 1.67
C ASN A 122 29.46 2.21 0.29
N ALA A 123 29.01 1.14 -0.36
CA ALA A 123 28.25 1.22 -1.61
C ALA A 123 26.86 1.79 -1.39
N ALA A 124 26.35 2.52 -2.38
CA ALA A 124 24.99 3.05 -2.38
C ALA A 124 23.96 1.92 -2.42
N SER A 125 22.89 2.04 -1.64
CA SER A 125 21.79 1.09 -1.70
C SER A 125 20.87 1.35 -2.88
N PRO A 126 20.52 0.34 -3.70
CA PRO A 126 19.56 0.50 -4.79
C PRO A 126 18.11 0.65 -4.30
N PHE A 127 17.83 0.38 -3.04
CA PHE A 127 16.48 0.36 -2.49
C PHE A 127 16.06 1.70 -1.87
N LEU A 128 14.78 2.05 -2.01
CA LEU A 128 14.22 3.26 -1.38
C LEU A 128 14.29 3.17 0.16
N PHE A 129 14.01 2.00 0.71
CA PHE A 129 14.05 1.73 2.15
C PHE A 129 15.19 0.76 2.53
N PRO A 130 16.43 1.26 2.56
CA PRO A 130 17.59 0.41 2.81
C PRO A 130 17.59 -0.18 4.22
N SER A 131 18.21 -1.33 4.37
CA SER A 131 18.43 -2.01 5.64
C SER A 131 19.76 -2.74 5.64
N ARG A 132 20.39 -2.89 6.81
CA ARG A 132 21.64 -3.64 6.99
C ARG A 132 21.44 -5.18 6.95
N GLY A 133 20.19 -5.65 6.86
CA GLY A 133 19.89 -7.08 6.78
C GLY A 133 20.32 -7.70 5.44
N LYS A 134 20.31 -9.05 5.38
CA LYS A 134 20.72 -9.82 4.20
C LYS A 134 20.06 -9.41 2.88
N LEU A 135 18.83 -8.92 2.93
CA LEU A 135 18.09 -8.48 1.73
C LEU A 135 18.46 -7.08 1.26
N GLY A 136 19.21 -6.29 2.04
CA GLY A 136 19.59 -4.93 1.70
C GLY A 136 18.45 -3.90 1.83
N TYR A 137 17.21 -4.33 2.09
CA TYR A 137 16.04 -3.48 2.27
C TYR A 137 15.21 -3.88 3.49
N LEU A 138 14.28 -3.01 3.91
CA LEU A 138 13.39 -3.25 5.03
C LEU A 138 12.55 -4.51 4.80
N THR A 139 12.59 -5.47 5.73
CA THR A 139 11.83 -6.71 5.57
C THR A 139 10.32 -6.47 5.78
N ARG A 140 9.49 -7.25 5.09
CA ARG A 140 8.04 -7.26 5.31
C ARG A 140 7.68 -7.53 6.78
N HIS A 141 8.46 -8.37 7.46
CA HIS A 141 8.23 -8.69 8.87
C HIS A 141 8.49 -7.48 9.77
N ARG A 142 9.60 -6.74 9.56
CA ARG A 142 9.87 -5.51 10.32
C ARG A 142 8.81 -4.44 10.05
N PHE A 143 8.36 -4.29 8.80
CA PHE A 143 7.30 -3.35 8.46
C PHE A 143 5.96 -3.75 9.12
N PHE A 144 5.64 -5.04 9.17
CA PHE A 144 4.47 -5.54 9.89
C PHE A 144 4.54 -5.16 11.38
N GLY A 145 5.70 -5.30 12.02
CA GLY A 145 5.92 -4.84 13.40
C GLY A 145 5.68 -3.34 13.55
N LEU A 146 6.23 -2.51 12.65
CA LEU A 146 6.03 -1.06 12.66
C LEU A 146 4.54 -0.67 12.59
N ILE A 147 3.77 -1.31 11.71
CA ILE A 147 2.32 -1.06 11.61
C ILE A 147 1.61 -1.36 12.93
N LYS A 148 2.03 -2.41 13.65
CA LYS A 148 1.47 -2.72 14.98
C LYS A 148 1.85 -1.67 16.02
N GLU A 149 3.10 -1.20 15.99
CA GLU A 149 3.57 -0.09 16.83
C GLU A 149 2.71 1.18 16.59
N PHE A 150 2.43 1.53 15.32
CA PHE A 150 1.57 2.67 14.97
C PHE A 150 0.12 2.45 15.39
N ALA A 151 -0.39 1.23 15.29
CA ALA A 151 -1.74 0.92 15.75
C ALA A 151 -1.89 1.16 17.26
N VAL A 152 -0.93 0.71 18.06
CA VAL A 152 -0.91 0.96 19.51
C VAL A 152 -0.82 2.46 19.79
N ALA A 153 0.11 3.18 19.15
CA ALA A 153 0.32 4.61 19.37
C ALA A 153 -0.88 5.46 18.94
N GLY A 154 -1.57 5.07 17.85
CA GLY A 154 -2.76 5.75 17.34
C GLY A 154 -4.07 5.32 18.00
N GLY A 155 -4.04 4.43 19.00
CA GLY A 155 -5.26 3.95 19.66
C GLY A 155 -6.18 3.11 18.76
N VAL A 156 -5.61 2.47 17.72
CA VAL A 156 -6.32 1.55 16.83
C VAL A 156 -6.00 0.12 17.25
N SER A 157 -7.00 -0.77 17.24
CA SER A 157 -6.78 -2.19 17.61
C SER A 157 -5.72 -2.84 16.73
N PRO A 158 -4.57 -3.27 17.28
CA PRO A 158 -3.52 -3.91 16.49
C PRO A 158 -3.98 -5.18 15.76
N ALA A 159 -5.00 -5.88 16.29
CA ALA A 159 -5.55 -7.07 15.66
C ALA A 159 -6.19 -6.77 14.29
N LYS A 160 -6.74 -5.56 14.10
CA LYS A 160 -7.35 -5.13 12.82
C LYS A 160 -6.32 -4.68 11.79
N VAL A 161 -5.12 -4.24 12.21
CA VAL A 161 -4.19 -3.51 11.35
C VAL A 161 -3.14 -4.43 10.76
N THR A 162 -3.15 -4.57 9.45
CA THR A 162 -2.15 -5.31 8.67
C THR A 162 -1.91 -4.56 7.35
N PRO A 163 -0.80 -4.81 6.62
CA PRO A 163 -0.63 -4.25 5.28
C PRO A 163 -1.79 -4.59 4.34
N HIS A 164 -2.38 -5.77 4.50
CA HIS A 164 -3.51 -6.21 3.69
C HIS A 164 -4.79 -5.43 4.01
N THR A 165 -5.08 -5.19 5.30
CA THR A 165 -6.25 -4.40 5.70
C THR A 165 -6.12 -2.92 5.30
N LEU A 166 -4.91 -2.35 5.31
CA LEU A 166 -4.64 -1.01 4.78
C LEU A 166 -4.85 -0.92 3.26
N ARG A 167 -4.37 -1.92 2.51
CA ARG A 167 -4.63 -2.01 1.07
C ARG A 167 -6.14 -2.17 0.78
N HIS A 168 -6.85 -2.93 1.60
CA HIS A 168 -8.29 -3.09 1.46
C HIS A 168 -9.03 -1.78 1.79
N ALA A 169 -8.60 -1.07 2.84
CA ALA A 169 -9.11 0.26 3.18
C ALA A 169 -8.91 1.25 2.01
N PHE A 170 -7.71 1.30 1.40
CA PHE A 170 -7.47 2.10 0.20
C PHE A 170 -8.51 1.82 -0.89
N ALA A 171 -8.72 0.55 -1.27
CA ALA A 171 -9.67 0.20 -2.31
C ALA A 171 -11.12 0.59 -1.95
N THR A 172 -11.52 0.32 -0.71
CA THR A 172 -12.88 0.61 -0.22
C THR A 172 -13.13 2.12 -0.13
N HIS A 173 -12.15 2.89 0.32
CA HIS A 173 -12.28 4.34 0.47
C HIS A 173 -12.32 5.05 -0.89
N LEU A 174 -11.53 4.58 -1.88
CA LEU A 174 -11.62 5.07 -3.25
C LEU A 174 -13.00 4.78 -3.86
N LEU A 175 -13.49 3.55 -3.69
CA LEU A 175 -14.81 3.15 -4.19
C LEU A 175 -15.93 3.99 -3.53
N ALA A 176 -15.85 4.19 -2.22
CA ALA A 176 -16.79 5.04 -1.49
C ALA A 176 -16.69 6.51 -1.90
N GLY A 177 -15.52 6.97 -2.35
CA GLY A 177 -15.29 8.30 -2.92
C GLY A 177 -15.83 8.48 -4.33
N GLY A 178 -16.31 7.40 -4.98
CA GLY A 178 -16.90 7.44 -6.33
C GLY A 178 -15.96 6.96 -7.45
N ALA A 179 -14.79 6.42 -7.09
CA ALA A 179 -13.89 5.85 -8.08
C ALA A 179 -14.49 4.58 -8.70
N ASP A 180 -14.28 4.37 -9.99
CA ASP A 180 -14.75 3.17 -10.66
C ASP A 180 -13.91 1.93 -10.30
N LEU A 181 -14.56 0.78 -10.25
CA LEU A 181 -13.95 -0.47 -9.82
C LEU A 181 -12.80 -0.93 -10.75
N MET A 182 -12.92 -0.68 -12.05
CA MET A 182 -11.92 -1.07 -13.05
C MET A 182 -10.61 -0.30 -12.83
N SER A 183 -10.69 1.01 -12.60
CA SER A 183 -9.54 1.86 -12.26
C SER A 183 -8.86 1.40 -10.96
N ILE A 184 -9.65 1.08 -9.93
CA ILE A 184 -9.11 0.55 -8.67
C ILE A 184 -8.39 -0.78 -8.89
N GLN A 185 -8.96 -1.71 -9.66
CA GLN A 185 -8.34 -3.00 -9.98
C GLN A 185 -7.03 -2.83 -10.74
N THR A 186 -6.99 -1.89 -11.70
CA THR A 186 -5.77 -1.54 -12.46
C THR A 186 -4.69 -1.02 -11.54
N MET A 187 -4.99 -0.07 -10.65
CA MET A 187 -4.04 0.47 -9.66
C MET A 187 -3.51 -0.63 -8.72
N LEU A 188 -4.36 -1.57 -8.33
CA LEU A 188 -3.98 -2.67 -7.47
C LEU A 188 -3.18 -3.77 -8.20
N GLY A 189 -3.15 -3.77 -9.53
CA GLY A 189 -2.42 -4.77 -10.33
C GLY A 189 -3.06 -6.15 -10.21
N HIS A 190 -4.38 -6.25 -10.37
CA HIS A 190 -5.08 -7.50 -10.54
C HIS A 190 -4.84 -8.00 -11.96
N ALA A 191 -4.38 -9.24 -12.12
CA ALA A 191 -3.79 -9.77 -13.36
C ALA A 191 -4.79 -10.05 -14.49
N ASP A 192 -6.08 -9.97 -14.26
CA ASP A 192 -7.12 -10.43 -15.21
C ASP A 192 -7.69 -9.34 -16.12
N VAL A 193 -7.12 -8.15 -16.13
CA VAL A 193 -7.52 -7.15 -17.13
C VAL A 193 -6.50 -7.16 -18.26
N ALA A 194 -6.75 -8.06 -19.21
CA ALA A 194 -6.06 -8.09 -20.50
C ALA A 194 -6.30 -6.76 -21.25
N THR A 195 -5.23 -6.18 -21.73
CA THR A 195 -5.07 -5.06 -22.67
C THR A 195 -4.36 -3.86 -22.10
N THR A 196 -3.02 -3.99 -21.95
CA THR A 196 -2.20 -2.90 -21.39
C THR A 196 -1.49 -2.07 -22.45
N GLU A 197 -1.61 -2.35 -23.76
CA GLU A 197 -0.75 -1.72 -24.75
C GLU A 197 -1.31 -0.49 -25.50
N ILE A 198 -2.61 -0.19 -25.42
CA ILE A 198 -3.21 0.87 -26.24
C ILE A 198 -3.67 2.11 -25.44
N TYR A 199 -3.69 2.07 -24.11
CA TYR A 199 -4.33 3.11 -23.29
C TYR A 199 -3.40 3.85 -22.31
N THR A 200 -2.09 3.73 -22.43
CA THR A 200 -1.13 4.18 -21.40
C THR A 200 -1.26 5.66 -21.05
N HIS A 201 -1.37 6.55 -22.03
CA HIS A 201 -1.44 8.00 -21.75
C HIS A 201 -2.81 8.49 -21.24
N VAL A 202 -3.90 8.00 -21.80
CA VAL A 202 -5.25 8.39 -21.39
C VAL A 202 -5.60 7.79 -20.02
N LEU A 203 -5.10 6.58 -19.74
CA LEU A 203 -5.29 5.90 -18.46
C LEU A 203 -4.54 6.61 -17.33
N ASP A 204 -3.32 7.09 -17.60
CA ASP A 204 -2.49 7.80 -16.61
C ASP A 204 -3.13 9.10 -16.12
N ASP A 205 -3.71 9.90 -17.01
CA ASP A 205 -4.37 11.14 -16.62
C ASP A 205 -5.67 10.86 -15.85
N ARG A 206 -6.45 9.88 -16.28
CA ARG A 206 -7.67 9.46 -15.56
C ARG A 206 -7.35 8.86 -14.17
N LEU A 207 -6.25 8.12 -14.01
CA LEU A 207 -5.82 7.60 -12.71
C LEU A 207 -5.33 8.72 -11.78
N LYS A 208 -4.68 9.75 -12.33
CA LYS A 208 -4.27 10.94 -11.56
C LYS A 208 -5.49 11.69 -11.03
N GLU A 209 -6.47 11.98 -11.89
CA GLU A 209 -7.73 12.63 -11.51
C GLU A 209 -8.46 11.82 -10.44
N LEU A 210 -8.54 10.51 -10.60
CA LEU A 210 -9.21 9.61 -9.67
C LEU A 210 -8.62 9.69 -8.26
N VAL A 211 -7.29 9.69 -8.12
CA VAL A 211 -6.65 9.83 -6.81
C VAL A 211 -6.82 11.25 -6.26
N LEU A 212 -6.70 12.28 -7.10
CA LEU A 212 -6.84 13.67 -6.67
C LEU A 212 -8.29 14.01 -6.27
N GLU A 213 -9.28 13.38 -6.88
CA GLU A 213 -10.69 13.67 -6.61
C GLU A 213 -11.30 12.76 -5.53
N HIS A 214 -10.90 11.50 -5.48
CA HIS A 214 -11.58 10.47 -4.69
C HIS A 214 -10.77 9.94 -3.51
N HIS A 215 -9.46 10.18 -3.45
CA HIS A 215 -8.67 9.73 -2.30
C HIS A 215 -8.94 10.64 -1.09
N PRO A 216 -9.22 10.11 0.11
CA PRO A 216 -9.57 10.90 1.30
C PRO A 216 -8.55 12.00 1.63
N LEU A 217 -7.25 11.71 1.48
CA LEU A 217 -6.16 12.64 1.76
C LEU A 217 -5.83 13.61 0.60
N ALA A 218 -6.54 13.55 -0.53
CA ALA A 218 -6.31 14.50 -1.63
C ALA A 218 -7.03 15.84 -1.40
N LYS A 219 -8.06 15.87 -0.57
CA LYS A 219 -8.78 17.08 -0.18
C LYS A 219 -8.17 17.67 1.09
N PRO A 220 -7.96 19.00 1.17
CA PRO A 220 -7.50 19.63 2.41
C PRO A 220 -8.50 19.32 3.53
N SER A 221 -7.99 19.00 4.72
CA SER A 221 -8.83 18.74 5.89
C SER A 221 -9.71 19.96 6.17
N LYS A 222 -10.99 19.74 6.53
CA LYS A 222 -11.96 20.81 6.84
C LYS A 222 -11.53 21.70 8.04
N THR A 223 -10.41 21.41 8.68
CA THR A 223 -9.91 22.10 9.87
C THR A 223 -9.12 23.39 9.56
N GLU A 224 -8.82 23.70 8.29
CA GLU A 224 -8.12 24.94 7.89
C GLU A 224 -9.03 26.05 7.38
N ARG A 225 -10.35 25.96 7.61
CA ARG A 225 -11.31 27.02 7.29
C ARG A 225 -11.98 27.53 8.58
N GLN A 226 -11.20 28.09 9.48
CA GLN A 226 -11.72 29.05 10.48
C GLN A 226 -10.65 30.09 10.76
#